data_1510772461586e61aecc13d07dffc752
#
_entry.id   1510772461586e61aecc13d07dffc752
#
_cell.length_a   1.000
_cell.length_b   1.000
_cell.length_c   1.000
_cell.angle_alpha   90.00
_cell.angle_beta   90.00
_cell.angle_gamma   90.00
#
_symmetry.space_group_name_H-M   'P 1'
#
loop_
_entity.id
_entity.type
_entity.pdbx_description
1 polymer ?
#
loop_
_entity_poly.entity_id
_entity_poly.type
_entity_poly.pdbx_seq_one_letter_code
_entity_poly.pdbx_strand_id
1 'polypeptide(L)'
;MKSQHSKEKKSDFSYKETLNLLKTDFSMRANSVEREPEIQNFWANNNIDFELGSNNKGKIFTLHDGPPYANGALHMGHALNKVLKDIINKYKTLKGFRVHYVPGWDCHGLPIELKVLQNLKSDERKNLDSLNLRKKATDYAYIQINNQMQGFKRWGIWGDWDNPYLTLKKSYESAQIGVFGKMFLNGYIYRGLKPVHWSPSSRTALAEAELEYPDEHYSKIGRAHVWTPVTDQS
;
A
#
# COMPACT_ATOMS: atom_id res chain seq x y z
N MET A 1 78.83 -39.01 26.04
CA MET A 1 77.63 -39.56 25.40
C MET A 1 76.52 -38.50 25.46
N LYS A 2 76.34 -37.78 24.34
CA LYS A 2 75.22 -36.78 24.21
C LYS A 2 74.07 -37.47 23.51
N SER A 3 72.94 -37.61 24.20
CA SER A 3 71.70 -38.16 23.69
C SER A 3 71.11 -37.10 22.76
N GLN A 4 70.94 -37.43 21.49
CA GLN A 4 70.19 -36.65 20.53
C GLN A 4 68.67 -37.04 20.65
N HIS A 5 67.88 -36.14 21.19
CA HIS A 5 66.46 -36.24 21.10
C HIS A 5 65.99 -35.70 19.72
N SER A 6 65.63 -36.60 18.85
CA SER A 6 64.93 -36.24 17.61
C SER A 6 63.53 -35.76 17.96
N LYS A 7 63.24 -34.48 17.70
CA LYS A 7 61.89 -33.94 17.73
C LYS A 7 61.15 -34.47 16.50
N GLU A 8 60.23 -35.40 16.69
CA GLU A 8 59.22 -35.74 15.70
C GLU A 8 58.41 -34.50 15.39
N LYS A 9 58.43 -34.07 14.11
CA LYS A 9 57.55 -33.06 13.59
C LYS A 9 56.14 -33.69 13.54
N LYS A 10 55.28 -33.32 14.48
CA LYS A 10 53.83 -33.51 14.34
C LYS A 10 53.40 -32.79 13.06
N SER A 11 52.98 -33.55 12.04
CA SER A 11 52.30 -32.97 10.89
C SER A 11 51.02 -32.30 11.39
N ASP A 12 50.95 -30.98 11.27
CA ASP A 12 49.67 -30.23 11.51
C ASP A 12 48.67 -30.68 10.45
N PHE A 13 47.97 -31.78 10.71
CA PHE A 13 46.91 -32.23 9.87
C PHE A 13 45.73 -31.24 10.04
N SER A 14 45.47 -30.42 9.03
CA SER A 14 44.36 -29.51 9.01
C SER A 14 43.10 -30.21 8.55
N TYR A 15 42.14 -30.38 9.44
CA TYR A 15 40.82 -30.89 9.11
C TYR A 15 40.03 -29.96 8.17
N LYS A 16 40.54 -28.79 7.85
CA LYS A 16 39.88 -27.78 7.00
C LYS A 16 39.62 -28.32 5.59
N GLU A 17 40.53 -29.18 5.08
CA GLU A 17 40.39 -29.76 3.75
C GLU A 17 39.44 -30.96 3.70
N THR A 18 39.10 -31.53 4.86
CA THR A 18 38.14 -32.67 4.95
C THR A 18 36.70 -32.17 5.06
N LEU A 19 36.48 -30.84 5.23
CA LEU A 19 35.14 -30.26 5.32
C LEU A 19 34.49 -30.21 3.93
N ASN A 20 33.35 -30.88 3.80
CA ASN A 20 32.58 -30.88 2.57
C ASN A 20 31.69 -29.62 2.50
N LEU A 21 32.32 -28.44 2.37
CA LEU A 21 31.62 -27.17 2.27
C LEU A 21 31.09 -26.96 0.85
N LEU A 22 29.91 -26.37 0.76
CA LEU A 22 29.33 -25.95 -0.51
C LEU A 22 30.26 -24.92 -1.18
N LYS A 23 30.76 -25.25 -2.38
CA LYS A 23 31.51 -24.33 -3.23
C LYS A 23 30.55 -23.70 -4.23
N THR A 24 30.34 -22.40 -4.12
CA THR A 24 29.42 -21.66 -5.00
C THR A 24 29.92 -20.22 -5.14
N ASP A 25 29.73 -19.66 -6.33
CA ASP A 25 29.95 -18.23 -6.59
C ASP A 25 28.81 -17.36 -6.06
N PHE A 26 27.74 -18.00 -5.56
CA PHE A 26 26.65 -17.27 -4.94
C PHE A 26 27.09 -16.61 -3.63
N SER A 27 26.86 -15.31 -3.51
CA SER A 27 27.27 -14.56 -2.33
C SER A 27 26.56 -15.07 -1.07
N MET A 28 27.34 -15.36 -0.02
CA MET A 28 26.82 -15.80 1.28
C MET A 28 26.11 -14.69 2.05
N ARG A 29 26.38 -13.42 1.73
CA ARG A 29 25.74 -12.26 2.34
C ARG A 29 24.71 -11.70 1.38
N ALA A 30 23.50 -11.47 1.87
CA ALA A 30 22.42 -10.89 1.07
C ALA A 30 22.76 -9.47 0.60
N ASN A 31 23.38 -8.64 1.46
CA ASN A 31 23.74 -7.24 1.18
C ASN A 31 22.62 -6.48 0.42
N SER A 32 21.39 -6.58 0.93
CA SER A 32 20.17 -6.16 0.22
C SER A 32 20.18 -4.66 -0.15
N VAL A 33 20.89 -3.84 0.62
CA VAL A 33 20.98 -2.39 0.36
C VAL A 33 21.66 -2.09 -0.97
N GLU A 34 22.63 -2.88 -1.36
CA GLU A 34 23.39 -2.72 -2.62
C GLU A 34 22.81 -3.59 -3.73
N ARG A 35 22.58 -4.87 -3.44
CA ARG A 35 22.19 -5.85 -4.46
C ARG A 35 20.76 -5.69 -4.98
N GLU A 36 19.81 -5.31 -4.12
CA GLU A 36 18.43 -5.11 -4.58
C GLU A 36 18.31 -3.99 -5.61
N PRO A 37 18.91 -2.79 -5.42
CA PRO A 37 18.94 -1.77 -6.47
C PRO A 37 19.59 -2.23 -7.77
N GLU A 38 20.67 -3.01 -7.71
CA GLU A 38 21.32 -3.57 -8.90
C GLU A 38 20.37 -4.50 -9.67
N ILE A 39 19.68 -5.40 -8.97
CA ILE A 39 18.72 -6.31 -9.54
C ILE A 39 17.52 -5.54 -10.13
N GLN A 40 17.01 -4.54 -9.41
CA GLN A 40 15.90 -3.72 -9.89
C GLN A 40 16.27 -2.93 -11.15
N ASN A 41 17.48 -2.39 -11.21
CA ASN A 41 18.02 -1.74 -12.41
C ASN A 41 18.16 -2.73 -13.57
N PHE A 42 18.61 -3.96 -13.30
CA PHE A 42 18.65 -5.01 -14.31
C PHE A 42 17.24 -5.33 -14.85
N TRP A 43 16.23 -5.44 -13.99
CA TRP A 43 14.85 -5.66 -14.41
C TRP A 43 14.33 -4.52 -15.28
N ALA A 44 14.55 -3.28 -14.84
CA ALA A 44 14.10 -2.10 -15.58
C ALA A 44 14.77 -1.97 -16.94
N ASN A 45 16.09 -2.17 -17.01
CA ASN A 45 16.85 -2.05 -18.28
C ASN A 45 16.47 -3.14 -19.31
N ASN A 46 15.99 -4.27 -18.84
CA ASN A 46 15.59 -5.40 -19.69
C ASN A 46 14.05 -5.55 -19.80
N ASN A 47 13.26 -4.64 -19.22
CA ASN A 47 11.79 -4.72 -19.18
C ASN A 47 11.25 -6.09 -18.77
N ILE A 48 11.87 -6.72 -17.76
CA ILE A 48 11.65 -8.12 -17.41
C ILE A 48 10.17 -8.39 -17.04
N ASP A 49 9.53 -7.50 -16.29
CA ASP A 49 8.13 -7.61 -15.90
C ASP A 49 7.18 -7.57 -17.09
N PHE A 50 7.41 -6.63 -18.02
CA PHE A 50 6.62 -6.52 -19.24
C PHE A 50 6.84 -7.70 -20.18
N GLU A 51 8.11 -8.08 -20.43
CA GLU A 51 8.46 -9.19 -21.32
C GLU A 51 7.87 -10.53 -20.83
N LEU A 52 7.99 -10.83 -19.55
CA LEU A 52 7.40 -12.03 -18.97
C LEU A 52 5.87 -11.99 -18.98
N GLY A 53 5.27 -10.86 -18.63
CA GLY A 53 3.82 -10.72 -18.59
C GLY A 53 3.18 -10.76 -19.98
N SER A 54 3.75 -10.08 -20.97
CA SER A 54 3.21 -9.95 -22.34
C SER A 54 3.44 -11.20 -23.19
N ASN A 55 4.57 -11.87 -23.02
CA ASN A 55 4.94 -13.03 -23.83
C ASN A 55 4.27 -14.33 -23.38
N ASN A 56 3.71 -14.37 -22.17
CA ASN A 56 2.95 -15.50 -21.70
C ASN A 56 1.65 -15.68 -22.49
N LYS A 57 1.47 -16.87 -23.09
CA LYS A 57 0.30 -17.24 -23.89
C LYS A 57 -0.81 -17.90 -23.08
N GLY A 58 -0.62 -18.05 -21.77
CA GLY A 58 -1.58 -18.69 -20.88
C GLY A 58 -2.84 -17.87 -20.63
N LYS A 59 -3.70 -18.40 -19.79
CA LYS A 59 -4.92 -17.71 -19.35
C LYS A 59 -4.59 -16.40 -18.64
N ILE A 60 -5.47 -15.42 -18.79
CA ILE A 60 -5.36 -14.16 -18.05
C ILE A 60 -5.59 -14.44 -16.56
N PHE A 61 -4.71 -13.90 -15.72
CA PHE A 61 -4.87 -13.85 -14.28
C PHE A 61 -4.94 -12.39 -13.85
N THR A 62 -6.05 -12.00 -13.26
CA THR A 62 -6.27 -10.64 -12.76
C THR A 62 -6.32 -10.66 -11.25
N LEU A 63 -5.45 -9.88 -10.63
CA LEU A 63 -5.48 -9.57 -9.21
C LEU A 63 -5.75 -8.08 -9.05
N HIS A 64 -6.95 -7.75 -8.57
CA HIS A 64 -7.31 -6.36 -8.34
C HIS A 64 -6.56 -5.77 -7.16
N ASP A 65 -6.05 -4.55 -7.32
CA ASP A 65 -5.42 -3.83 -6.23
C ASP A 65 -6.46 -3.14 -5.36
N GLY A 66 -6.47 -3.43 -4.04
CA GLY A 66 -7.13 -2.58 -3.07
C GLY A 66 -6.27 -1.32 -2.89
N PRO A 67 -6.76 -0.15 -3.34
CA PRO A 67 -5.94 1.04 -3.43
C PRO A 67 -5.65 1.61 -2.04
N PRO A 68 -4.38 1.90 -1.72
CA PRO A 68 -4.07 2.64 -0.51
C PRO A 68 -4.54 4.10 -0.61
N TYR A 69 -4.79 4.73 0.52
CA TYR A 69 -5.00 6.17 0.58
C TYR A 69 -3.72 6.93 0.24
N ALA A 70 -3.85 7.98 -0.57
CA ALA A 70 -2.77 8.91 -0.88
C ALA A 70 -2.59 9.95 0.25
N ASN A 71 -2.35 9.51 1.49
CA ASN A 71 -2.42 10.38 2.66
C ASN A 71 -1.19 10.38 3.58
N GLY A 72 -0.09 9.74 3.18
CA GLY A 72 1.12 9.74 3.99
C GLY A 72 2.14 8.67 3.61
N ALA A 73 3.10 8.47 4.51
CA ALA A 73 4.18 7.52 4.31
C ALA A 73 3.70 6.06 4.33
N LEU A 74 4.48 5.20 3.69
CA LEU A 74 4.26 3.76 3.72
C LEU A 74 4.52 3.19 5.13
N HIS A 75 3.74 2.17 5.49
CA HIS A 75 3.88 1.43 6.74
C HIS A 75 3.83 -0.08 6.49
N MET A 76 4.06 -0.88 7.53
CA MET A 76 4.13 -2.34 7.42
C MET A 76 2.86 -2.98 6.83
N GLY A 77 1.68 -2.41 7.07
CA GLY A 77 0.44 -2.87 6.45
C GLY A 77 0.46 -2.75 4.91
N HIS A 78 1.02 -1.66 4.38
CA HIS A 78 1.25 -1.51 2.95
C HIS A 78 2.25 -2.55 2.43
N ALA A 79 3.34 -2.79 3.16
CA ALA A 79 4.34 -3.78 2.78
C ALA A 79 3.72 -5.18 2.71
N LEU A 80 3.02 -5.61 3.76
CA LEU A 80 2.35 -6.90 3.80
C LEU A 80 1.40 -7.09 2.61
N ASN A 81 0.53 -6.10 2.38
CA ASN A 81 -0.47 -6.16 1.30
C ASN A 81 0.19 -6.25 -0.09
N LYS A 82 1.12 -5.35 -0.38
CA LYS A 82 1.72 -5.23 -1.72
C LYS A 82 2.70 -6.37 -2.01
N VAL A 83 3.52 -6.76 -1.04
CA VAL A 83 4.48 -7.87 -1.23
C VAL A 83 3.76 -9.19 -1.43
N LEU A 84 2.69 -9.49 -0.68
CA LEU A 84 1.92 -10.72 -0.89
C LEU A 84 1.27 -10.75 -2.27
N LYS A 85 0.72 -9.65 -2.75
CA LYS A 85 0.17 -9.55 -4.11
C LYS A 85 1.24 -9.74 -5.17
N ASP A 86 2.40 -9.16 -4.98
CA ASP A 86 3.52 -9.28 -5.88
C ASP A 86 4.04 -10.72 -5.98
N ILE A 87 4.15 -11.42 -4.85
CA ILE A 87 4.50 -12.85 -4.82
C ILE A 87 3.49 -13.67 -5.63
N ILE A 88 2.19 -13.43 -5.45
CA ILE A 88 1.14 -14.12 -6.20
C ILE A 88 1.26 -13.83 -7.70
N ASN A 89 1.44 -12.57 -8.08
CA ASN A 89 1.56 -12.16 -9.47
C ASN A 89 2.80 -12.78 -10.13
N LYS A 90 3.96 -12.70 -9.51
CA LYS A 90 5.20 -13.32 -9.99
C LYS A 90 5.08 -14.84 -10.09
N TYR A 91 4.50 -15.50 -9.09
CA TYR A 91 4.24 -16.92 -9.15
C TYR A 91 3.34 -17.30 -10.34
N LYS A 92 2.25 -16.57 -10.56
CA LYS A 92 1.37 -16.80 -11.71
C LYS A 92 2.07 -16.55 -13.05
N THR A 93 2.87 -15.49 -13.14
CA THR A 93 3.70 -15.21 -14.32
C THR A 93 4.65 -16.37 -14.62
N LEU A 94 5.37 -16.87 -13.62
CA LEU A 94 6.27 -18.02 -13.76
C LEU A 94 5.54 -19.33 -14.12
N LYS A 95 4.27 -19.44 -13.78
CA LYS A 95 3.40 -20.55 -14.19
C LYS A 95 2.82 -20.39 -15.61
N GLY A 96 3.21 -19.35 -16.34
CA GLY A 96 2.80 -19.12 -17.71
C GLY A 96 1.47 -18.37 -17.86
N PHE A 97 0.88 -17.85 -16.78
CA PHE A 97 -0.30 -17.00 -16.88
C PHE A 97 0.09 -15.61 -17.40
N ARG A 98 -0.78 -15.00 -18.17
CA ARG A 98 -0.66 -13.61 -18.55
C ARG A 98 -1.18 -12.75 -17.41
N VAL A 99 -0.27 -12.06 -16.71
CA VAL A 99 -0.58 -11.22 -15.55
C VAL A 99 -0.36 -9.76 -15.92
N HIS A 100 -1.38 -8.94 -15.71
CA HIS A 100 -1.28 -7.48 -15.83
C HIS A 100 -1.80 -6.87 -14.53
N TYR A 101 -0.89 -6.42 -13.69
CA TYR A 101 -1.21 -5.82 -12.41
C TYR A 101 -1.19 -4.29 -12.53
N VAL A 102 -2.33 -3.67 -12.31
CA VAL A 102 -2.49 -2.22 -12.32
C VAL A 102 -2.61 -1.72 -10.89
N PRO A 103 -1.60 -1.02 -10.36
CA PRO A 103 -1.70 -0.42 -9.03
C PRO A 103 -2.68 0.75 -9.05
N GLY A 104 -3.24 1.08 -7.88
CA GLY A 104 -4.17 2.19 -7.74
C GLY A 104 -4.02 2.95 -6.44
N TRP A 105 -4.67 4.12 -6.36
CA TRP A 105 -4.74 4.95 -5.16
C TRP A 105 -6.14 5.48 -4.95
N ASP A 106 -6.56 5.47 -3.67
CA ASP A 106 -7.71 6.20 -3.19
C ASP A 106 -7.28 7.63 -2.82
N CYS A 107 -7.88 8.61 -3.52
CA CYS A 107 -7.42 9.99 -3.53
C CYS A 107 -8.43 10.96 -2.96
N HIS A 108 -9.50 10.49 -2.34
CA HIS A 108 -10.61 11.32 -1.87
C HIS A 108 -10.87 11.15 -0.38
N GLY A 109 -11.68 12.07 0.13
CA GLY A 109 -12.32 11.98 1.42
C GLY A 109 -11.49 12.49 2.59
N LEU A 110 -12.05 12.25 3.76
CA LEU A 110 -11.60 12.76 5.04
C LEU A 110 -10.12 12.46 5.35
N PRO A 111 -9.58 11.27 5.06
CA PRO A 111 -8.18 10.96 5.36
C PRO A 111 -7.18 11.89 4.68
N ILE A 112 -7.50 12.42 3.50
CA ILE A 112 -6.64 13.34 2.75
C ILE A 112 -6.89 14.78 3.19
N GLU A 113 -8.15 15.18 3.29
CA GLU A 113 -8.54 16.55 3.70
C GLU A 113 -8.03 16.89 5.09
N LEU A 114 -8.13 15.98 6.05
CA LEU A 114 -7.60 16.18 7.40
C LEU A 114 -6.08 16.38 7.40
N LYS A 115 -5.34 15.65 6.58
CA LYS A 115 -3.89 15.84 6.47
C LYS A 115 -3.54 17.19 5.87
N VAL A 116 -4.26 17.62 4.85
CA VAL A 116 -4.11 18.97 4.27
C VAL A 116 -4.40 20.03 5.33
N LEU A 117 -5.52 19.92 6.03
CA LEU A 117 -5.89 20.88 7.09
C LEU A 117 -4.88 20.90 8.25
N GLN A 118 -4.34 19.75 8.65
CA GLN A 118 -3.31 19.66 9.68
C GLN A 118 -2.02 20.39 9.28
N ASN A 119 -1.68 20.39 8.00
CA ASN A 119 -0.48 21.04 7.48
C ASN A 119 -0.63 22.56 7.28
N LEU A 120 -1.84 23.09 7.36
CA LEU A 120 -2.13 24.52 7.18
C LEU A 120 -2.05 25.27 8.51
N LYS A 121 -1.60 26.52 8.45
CA LYS A 121 -1.64 27.45 9.59
C LYS A 121 -3.09 27.85 9.92
N SER A 122 -3.32 28.24 11.16
CA SER A 122 -4.66 28.60 11.66
C SER A 122 -5.37 29.64 10.79
N ASP A 123 -4.66 30.68 10.35
CA ASP A 123 -5.23 31.75 9.55
C ASP A 123 -5.57 31.31 8.12
N GLU A 124 -4.75 30.45 7.54
CA GLU A 124 -5.02 29.85 6.22
C GLU A 124 -6.27 28.96 6.26
N ARG A 125 -6.48 28.22 7.37
CA ARG A 125 -7.68 27.38 7.53
C ARG A 125 -8.96 28.18 7.59
N LYS A 126 -8.95 29.34 8.26
CA LYS A 126 -10.14 30.21 8.41
C LYS A 126 -10.62 30.76 7.08
N ASN A 127 -9.70 31.04 6.16
CA ASN A 127 -9.98 31.69 4.88
C ASN A 127 -10.07 30.67 3.72
N LEU A 128 -10.03 29.36 4.02
CA LEU A 128 -10.03 28.32 3.01
C LEU A 128 -11.45 28.00 2.56
N ASP A 129 -11.77 28.30 1.32
CA ASP A 129 -13.00 27.85 0.69
C ASP A 129 -12.92 26.40 0.21
N SER A 130 -14.08 25.81 -0.10
CA SER A 130 -14.18 24.41 -0.52
C SER A 130 -13.43 24.11 -1.82
N LEU A 131 -13.34 25.08 -2.74
CA LEU A 131 -12.64 24.88 -4.01
C LEU A 131 -11.12 24.87 -3.81
N ASN A 132 -10.62 25.76 -3.00
CA ASN A 132 -9.20 25.81 -2.67
C ASN A 132 -8.77 24.62 -1.81
N LEU A 133 -9.62 24.16 -0.89
CA LEU A 133 -9.38 22.91 -0.15
C LEU A 133 -9.26 21.73 -1.11
N ARG A 134 -10.18 21.61 -2.07
CA ARG A 134 -10.15 20.53 -3.07
C ARG A 134 -8.88 20.57 -3.92
N LYS A 135 -8.45 21.75 -4.37
CA LYS A 135 -7.18 21.89 -5.11
C LYS A 135 -5.99 21.45 -4.28
N LYS A 136 -5.88 21.94 -3.04
CA LYS A 136 -4.80 21.56 -2.13
C LYS A 136 -4.80 20.05 -1.82
N ALA A 137 -5.97 19.44 -1.67
CA ALA A 137 -6.11 18.00 -1.47
C ALA A 137 -5.65 17.21 -2.70
N THR A 138 -5.98 17.67 -3.89
CA THR A 138 -5.52 17.06 -5.15
C THR A 138 -3.99 17.12 -5.27
N ASP A 139 -3.40 18.28 -5.04
CA ASP A 139 -1.94 18.47 -5.10
C ASP A 139 -1.23 17.59 -4.06
N TYR A 140 -1.75 17.57 -2.85
CA TYR A 140 -1.24 16.70 -1.78
C TYR A 140 -1.32 15.21 -2.17
N ALA A 141 -2.45 14.77 -2.72
CA ALA A 141 -2.62 13.39 -3.15
C ALA A 141 -1.59 13.00 -4.21
N TYR A 142 -1.34 13.83 -5.22
CA TYR A 142 -0.32 13.55 -6.24
C TYR A 142 1.08 13.44 -5.65
N ILE A 143 1.44 14.30 -4.69
CA ILE A 143 2.72 14.19 -3.98
C ILE A 143 2.83 12.85 -3.26
N GLN A 144 1.79 12.44 -2.54
CA GLN A 144 1.80 11.18 -1.80
C GLN A 144 1.81 9.96 -2.72
N ILE A 145 1.05 10.00 -3.82
CA ILE A 145 1.09 8.94 -4.86
C ILE A 145 2.51 8.72 -5.35
N ASN A 146 3.21 9.81 -5.72
CA ASN A 146 4.58 9.69 -6.19
C ASN A 146 5.52 9.11 -5.13
N ASN A 147 5.44 9.61 -3.90
CA ASN A 147 6.28 9.12 -2.79
C ASN A 147 6.02 7.64 -2.49
N GLN A 148 4.77 7.22 -2.42
CA GLN A 148 4.39 5.84 -2.18
C GLN A 148 4.80 4.93 -3.35
N MET A 149 4.62 5.40 -4.60
CA MET A 149 5.05 4.67 -5.81
C MET A 149 6.55 4.36 -5.78
N GLN A 150 7.39 5.34 -5.44
CA GLN A 150 8.83 5.13 -5.31
C GLN A 150 9.15 4.08 -4.24
N GLY A 151 8.44 4.10 -3.11
CA GLY A 151 8.59 3.10 -2.07
C GLY A 151 8.17 1.70 -2.54
N PHE A 152 7.06 1.56 -3.23
CA PHE A 152 6.62 0.27 -3.79
C PHE A 152 7.59 -0.27 -4.85
N LYS A 153 8.08 0.58 -5.74
CA LYS A 153 9.14 0.22 -6.69
C LYS A 153 10.41 -0.25 -5.96
N ARG A 154 10.80 0.44 -4.88
CA ARG A 154 11.96 0.05 -4.07
C ARG A 154 11.76 -1.31 -3.37
N TRP A 155 10.53 -1.69 -3.05
CA TRP A 155 10.23 -3.05 -2.55
C TRP A 155 10.23 -4.12 -3.66
N GLY A 156 10.52 -3.74 -4.89
CA GLY A 156 10.60 -4.65 -6.03
C GLY A 156 9.25 -5.12 -6.57
N ILE A 157 8.19 -4.38 -6.29
CA ILE A 157 6.83 -4.73 -6.74
C ILE A 157 6.69 -4.42 -8.22
N TRP A 158 6.24 -5.40 -9.00
CA TRP A 158 5.95 -5.27 -10.41
C TRP A 158 4.54 -4.76 -10.64
N GLY A 159 4.35 -3.93 -11.67
CA GLY A 159 3.05 -3.40 -12.04
C GLY A 159 3.14 -2.32 -13.10
N ASP A 160 2.01 -1.99 -13.70
CA ASP A 160 1.90 -0.87 -14.65
C ASP A 160 1.93 0.47 -13.90
N TRP A 161 3.13 0.90 -13.55
CA TRP A 161 3.36 2.13 -12.81
C TRP A 161 3.15 3.40 -13.64
N ASP A 162 3.12 3.27 -14.97
CA ASP A 162 2.93 4.39 -15.89
C ASP A 162 1.43 4.70 -16.05
N ASN A 163 0.57 3.70 -15.88
CA ASN A 163 -0.87 3.82 -16.04
C ASN A 163 -1.65 3.39 -14.79
N PRO A 164 -1.32 3.89 -13.58
CA PRO A 164 -2.07 3.52 -12.38
C PRO A 164 -3.50 4.05 -12.47
N TYR A 165 -4.45 3.35 -11.81
CA TYR A 165 -5.76 3.94 -11.64
C TYR A 165 -5.78 4.87 -10.42
N LEU A 166 -6.36 6.04 -10.59
CA LEU A 166 -6.47 7.04 -9.54
C LEU A 166 -7.95 7.44 -9.44
N THR A 167 -8.51 7.35 -8.25
CA THR A 167 -9.93 7.67 -8.04
C THR A 167 -10.26 9.13 -8.35
N LEU A 168 -9.27 10.02 -8.31
CA LEU A 168 -9.40 11.44 -8.68
C LEU A 168 -9.38 11.72 -10.20
N LYS A 169 -9.11 10.72 -11.04
CA LYS A 169 -9.18 10.93 -12.50
C LYS A 169 -10.62 11.14 -12.93
N LYS A 170 -10.87 12.15 -13.79
CA LYS A 170 -12.21 12.46 -14.30
C LYS A 170 -12.92 11.26 -14.94
N SER A 171 -12.16 10.40 -15.63
CA SER A 171 -12.67 9.16 -16.21
C SER A 171 -13.16 8.17 -15.16
N TYR A 172 -12.48 8.08 -14.02
CA TYR A 172 -12.88 7.23 -12.91
C TYR A 172 -14.15 7.77 -12.24
N GLU A 173 -14.17 9.07 -11.92
CA GLU A 173 -15.34 9.74 -11.34
C GLU A 173 -16.57 9.61 -12.25
N SER A 174 -16.40 9.81 -13.55
CA SER A 174 -17.46 9.66 -14.55
C SER A 174 -18.03 8.22 -14.57
N ALA A 175 -17.17 7.21 -14.54
CA ALA A 175 -17.59 5.81 -14.49
C ALA A 175 -18.36 5.50 -13.19
N GLN A 176 -17.91 6.01 -12.07
CA GLN A 176 -18.55 5.85 -10.76
C GLN A 176 -19.96 6.48 -10.75
N ILE A 177 -20.07 7.71 -11.25
CA ILE A 177 -21.37 8.39 -11.37
C ILE A 177 -22.29 7.62 -12.31
N GLY A 178 -21.77 7.07 -13.40
CA GLY A 178 -22.53 6.25 -14.33
C GLY A 178 -23.10 4.97 -13.69
N VAL A 179 -22.30 4.30 -12.84
CA VAL A 179 -22.77 3.14 -12.07
C VAL A 179 -23.83 3.55 -11.06
N PHE A 180 -23.62 4.63 -10.33
CA PHE A 180 -24.59 5.18 -9.38
C PHE A 180 -25.93 5.47 -10.07
N GLY A 181 -25.90 6.12 -11.23
CA GLY A 181 -27.10 6.40 -12.02
C GLY A 181 -27.86 5.14 -12.45
N LYS A 182 -27.15 4.10 -12.89
CA LYS A 182 -27.76 2.81 -13.22
C LYS A 182 -28.41 2.15 -11.99
N MET A 183 -27.75 2.18 -10.85
CA MET A 183 -28.31 1.64 -9.60
C MET A 183 -29.56 2.41 -9.16
N PHE A 184 -29.57 3.73 -9.32
CA PHE A 184 -30.74 4.57 -9.03
C PHE A 184 -31.90 4.21 -9.95
N LEU A 185 -31.68 4.14 -11.27
CA LEU A 185 -32.68 3.79 -12.24
C LEU A 185 -33.27 2.39 -12.02
N ASN A 186 -32.49 1.46 -11.51
CA ASN A 186 -32.94 0.12 -11.16
C ASN A 186 -33.63 0.03 -9.78
N GLY A 187 -33.81 1.15 -9.08
CA GLY A 187 -34.52 1.20 -7.80
C GLY A 187 -33.69 0.73 -6.58
N TYR A 188 -32.41 0.48 -6.73
CA TYR A 188 -31.53 0.06 -5.61
C TYR A 188 -31.14 1.22 -4.69
N ILE A 189 -31.23 2.45 -5.17
CA ILE A 189 -30.84 3.65 -4.43
C ILE A 189 -32.09 4.52 -4.25
N TYR A 190 -32.37 4.90 -3.02
CA TYR A 190 -33.46 5.79 -2.67
C TYR A 190 -33.03 6.75 -1.57
N ARG A 191 -33.73 7.88 -1.45
CA ARG A 191 -33.51 8.85 -0.37
C ARG A 191 -34.27 8.38 0.88
N GLY A 192 -33.57 8.22 1.98
CA GLY A 192 -34.12 7.88 3.28
C GLY A 192 -33.49 8.70 4.40
N LEU A 193 -34.15 8.73 5.54
CA LEU A 193 -33.62 9.29 6.79
C LEU A 193 -33.10 8.14 7.64
N LYS A 194 -31.83 8.24 8.04
CA LYS A 194 -31.18 7.30 8.95
C LYS A 194 -30.35 8.09 9.97
N PRO A 195 -30.40 7.74 11.27
CA PRO A 195 -29.47 8.29 12.23
C PRO A 195 -28.03 7.98 11.84
N VAL A 196 -27.17 8.97 11.96
CA VAL A 196 -25.74 8.85 11.64
C VAL A 196 -24.90 9.51 12.69
N HIS A 197 -23.70 9.01 12.91
CA HIS A 197 -22.72 9.67 13.75
C HIS A 197 -22.24 10.96 13.07
N TRP A 198 -22.07 11.99 13.87
CA TRP A 198 -21.62 13.30 13.41
C TRP A 198 -20.41 13.76 14.22
N SER A 199 -19.34 14.14 13.53
CA SER A 199 -18.16 14.75 14.16
C SER A 199 -18.28 16.27 14.16
N PRO A 200 -18.49 16.92 15.31
CA PRO A 200 -18.56 18.37 15.39
C PRO A 200 -17.23 19.07 15.03
N SER A 201 -16.12 18.44 15.32
CA SER A 201 -14.78 18.98 15.02
C SER A 201 -14.47 18.95 13.53
N SER A 202 -14.84 17.89 12.84
CA SER A 202 -14.65 17.72 11.39
C SER A 202 -15.84 18.25 10.58
N ARG A 203 -16.98 18.53 11.23
CA ARG A 203 -18.24 18.98 10.61
C ARG A 203 -18.71 18.06 9.49
N THR A 204 -18.65 16.76 9.75
CA THR A 204 -19.04 15.73 8.77
C THR A 204 -19.77 14.58 9.45
N ALA A 205 -20.64 13.92 8.69
CA ALA A 205 -21.14 12.59 9.07
C ALA A 205 -20.02 11.57 8.93
N LEU A 206 -20.05 10.56 9.78
CA LEU A 206 -19.08 9.47 9.79
C LEU A 206 -19.75 8.19 9.33
N ALA A 207 -19.05 7.42 8.51
CA ALA A 207 -19.43 6.04 8.21
C ALA A 207 -19.11 5.15 9.42
N GLU A 208 -19.79 4.03 9.53
CA GLU A 208 -19.56 3.08 10.64
C GLU A 208 -18.11 2.58 10.68
N ALA A 209 -17.48 2.40 9.52
CA ALA A 209 -16.08 2.00 9.42
C ALA A 209 -15.07 3.06 9.87
N GLU A 210 -15.51 4.31 10.04
CA GLU A 210 -14.66 5.44 10.49
C GLU A 210 -14.76 5.66 12.01
N LEU A 211 -15.60 4.88 12.70
CA LEU A 211 -15.80 4.99 14.14
C LEU A 211 -14.78 4.12 14.87
N GLU A 212 -14.14 4.71 15.86
CA GLU A 212 -13.28 4.01 16.80
C GLU A 212 -13.97 3.97 18.16
N TYR A 213 -14.01 2.78 18.75
CA TYR A 213 -14.59 2.54 20.07
C TYR A 213 -13.45 2.17 21.03
N PRO A 214 -12.80 3.16 21.67
CA PRO A 214 -11.77 2.86 22.66
C PRO A 214 -12.39 2.15 23.87
N ASP A 215 -11.75 1.09 24.34
CA ASP A 215 -12.24 0.20 25.42
C ASP A 215 -12.54 0.93 26.74
N GLU A 216 -12.03 2.14 26.93
CA GLU A 216 -12.15 2.91 28.16
C GLU A 216 -13.23 4.01 28.12
N HIS A 217 -13.89 4.21 27.00
CA HIS A 217 -14.92 5.25 26.86
C HIS A 217 -16.33 4.66 26.81
N TYR A 218 -17.03 4.81 27.92
CA TYR A 218 -18.45 4.51 27.98
C TYR A 218 -19.24 5.79 27.78
N SER A 219 -20.02 5.86 26.72
CA SER A 219 -21.05 6.87 26.58
C SER A 219 -22.16 6.60 27.60
N LYS A 220 -22.46 7.56 28.47
CA LYS A 220 -23.61 7.46 29.34
C LYS A 220 -24.85 7.84 28.56
N ILE A 221 -25.79 6.92 28.44
CA ILE A 221 -27.09 7.19 27.85
C ILE A 221 -27.84 8.17 28.73
N GLY A 222 -28.22 9.30 28.19
CA GLY A 222 -29.02 10.28 28.89
C GLY A 222 -30.48 9.83 29.01
N ARG A 223 -31.06 9.92 30.19
CA ARG A 223 -32.48 9.57 30.43
C ARG A 223 -33.46 10.38 29.60
N ALA A 224 -33.09 11.60 29.22
CA ALA A 224 -33.97 12.49 28.46
C ALA A 224 -34.19 12.10 27.01
N HIS A 225 -33.48 11.12 26.54
CA HIS A 225 -33.35 10.84 25.12
C HIS A 225 -33.97 9.50 24.70
N VAL A 226 -35.04 9.13 25.35
CA VAL A 226 -35.83 7.94 25.02
C VAL A 226 -36.31 7.92 23.58
N TRP A 227 -36.43 9.09 22.96
CA TRP A 227 -36.93 9.27 21.59
C TRP A 227 -35.86 9.30 20.52
N THR A 228 -34.62 9.37 20.93
CA THR A 228 -33.49 9.43 20.00
C THR A 228 -32.60 8.26 20.28
N PRO A 229 -32.75 7.19 19.58
CA PRO A 229 -31.98 5.94 19.82
C PRO A 229 -30.48 6.13 19.71
N VAL A 230 -30.04 7.27 19.25
CA VAL A 230 -28.61 7.58 18.99
C VAL A 230 -28.05 8.60 19.95
N THR A 231 -28.85 9.04 20.84
CA THR A 231 -28.50 10.13 21.72
C THR A 231 -27.60 9.78 22.84
N ASP A 232 -27.51 8.56 23.05
CA ASP A 232 -26.62 7.97 23.97
C ASP A 232 -25.16 8.04 23.57
N GLN A 233 -24.93 8.56 22.39
CA GLN A 233 -23.60 8.62 21.80
C GLN A 233 -22.95 10.01 21.93
N SER A 234 -23.56 10.89 22.67
CA SER A 234 -23.01 12.24 22.89
C SER A 234 -22.01 12.28 24.03
#